data_32e64a631a1e37d11dc0735b40a86225
#
_entry.id   32e64a631a1e37d11dc0735b40a86225
#
_cell.length_a   1.000
_cell.length_b   1.000
_cell.length_c   1.000
_cell.angle_alpha   90.00
_cell.angle_beta   90.00
_cell.angle_gamma   90.00
#
_symmetry.space_group_name_H-M   'P 1'
#
loop_
_entity.id
_entity.type
_entity.pdbx_description
1 polymer ?
#
loop_
_entity_poly.entity_id
_entity_poly.type
_entity_poly.pdbx_seq_one_letter_code
_entity_poly.pdbx_strand_id
1 'polypeptide(L)'
;AIAGEAAALGVELFVLDDGWFGLRDSDSSGLGDWQVNTDKLPGGLEALVPRINGMGLSFGIWVEPEMVSEDSCLYRSHPDWAFRIPGRLPARGRDQLVLDFSRREVRDSVYGQLKKVISSAPVAYVKWDMNRSLTDVWSAALPAGQQGEVFHRYVLGVYEILERMRQDFPDILIEGCCGGGGRFDGGMLYYTPQIWCSDNTDAMDRLRIQYGTSFCYPTCTMGAHVSAVPNEQNGRITPLAARGIAAMSGAFGYEMDLSRCTPEEKDEIRRQIETYKTHWKLFHQGDYYRLTDPFQDGPFTAWAHVSPDRRKAVVSLVAGPAQTAPPFLALRLKGLDPGLRYRINGASASGGDVLMNAGYPLPEFRGDYQAMQLYLEATE
;
A
#
# COMPACT_ATOMS: atom_id res chain seq x y z
N ALA A 1 -15.88 5.96 16.02
CA ALA A 1 -16.32 4.55 15.98
C ALA A 1 -15.23 3.68 15.33
N ILE A 2 -14.93 3.80 14.01
CA ILE A 2 -13.99 2.91 13.27
C ILE A 2 -12.59 2.87 13.91
N ALA A 3 -12.00 4.01 14.29
CA ALA A 3 -10.69 4.05 14.96
C ALA A 3 -10.69 3.27 16.30
N GLY A 4 -11.79 3.30 17.05
CA GLY A 4 -11.93 2.52 18.29
C GLY A 4 -11.96 1.02 18.02
N GLU A 5 -12.64 0.56 16.97
CA GLU A 5 -12.63 -0.84 16.53
C GLU A 5 -11.22 -1.25 16.09
N ALA A 6 -10.55 -0.42 15.29
CA ALA A 6 -9.18 -0.68 14.84
C ALA A 6 -8.21 -0.85 16.04
N ALA A 7 -8.27 0.06 17.01
CA ALA A 7 -7.47 -0.02 18.24
C ALA A 7 -7.73 -1.31 19.02
N ALA A 8 -9.01 -1.69 19.18
CA ALA A 8 -9.41 -2.91 19.90
C ALA A 8 -8.94 -4.20 19.20
N LEU A 9 -8.69 -4.14 17.89
CA LEU A 9 -8.17 -5.26 17.11
C LEU A 9 -6.62 -5.30 17.07
N GLY A 10 -5.94 -4.28 17.60
CA GLY A 10 -4.48 -4.24 17.66
C GLY A 10 -3.81 -3.51 16.49
N VAL A 11 -4.56 -2.75 15.70
CA VAL A 11 -4.00 -1.84 14.68
C VAL A 11 -3.15 -0.76 15.36
N GLU A 12 -2.11 -0.29 14.70
CA GLU A 12 -1.15 0.70 15.24
C GLU A 12 -1.23 2.05 14.55
N LEU A 13 -1.64 2.07 13.28
CA LEU A 13 -1.75 3.28 12.46
C LEU A 13 -3.16 3.37 11.87
N PHE A 14 -3.78 4.53 12.02
CA PHE A 14 -5.08 4.85 11.42
C PHE A 14 -4.92 5.99 10.43
N VAL A 15 -5.21 5.74 9.15
CA VAL A 15 -5.03 6.72 8.06
C VAL A 15 -6.39 7.27 7.64
N LEU A 16 -6.51 8.60 7.62
CA LEU A 16 -7.64 9.32 7.06
C LEU A 16 -7.39 9.54 5.56
N ASP A 17 -8.16 8.85 4.72
CA ASP A 17 -8.06 8.93 3.27
C ASP A 17 -8.80 10.17 2.71
N ASP A 18 -9.06 10.26 1.40
CA ASP A 18 -9.64 11.38 0.68
C ASP A 18 -10.94 11.94 1.32
N GLY A 19 -11.22 13.22 1.11
CA GLY A 19 -12.48 13.87 1.46
C GLY A 19 -12.44 14.77 2.71
N TRP A 20 -11.32 14.92 3.41
CA TRP A 20 -11.21 15.69 4.66
C TRP A 20 -11.01 17.21 4.47
N PHE A 21 -10.67 17.66 3.26
CA PHE A 21 -10.21 19.02 2.95
C PHE A 21 -11.17 19.80 2.06
N GLY A 22 -11.04 21.12 2.04
CA GLY A 22 -11.72 22.04 1.14
C GLY A 22 -13.21 21.74 0.97
N LEU A 23 -13.72 21.92 -0.25
CA LEU A 23 -15.05 21.50 -0.68
C LEU A 23 -14.96 20.18 -1.47
N ARG A 24 -14.24 19.21 -0.93
CA ARG A 24 -14.07 17.87 -1.52
C ARG A 24 -15.31 17.00 -1.29
N ASP A 25 -16.39 17.30 -1.99
CA ASP A 25 -17.65 16.57 -1.90
C ASP A 25 -17.88 15.59 -3.06
N SER A 26 -16.99 15.65 -4.05
CA SER A 26 -16.96 14.75 -5.21
C SER A 26 -15.54 14.64 -5.77
N ASP A 27 -15.31 13.70 -6.68
CA ASP A 27 -14.03 13.53 -7.38
C ASP A 27 -13.65 14.74 -8.27
N SER A 28 -14.62 15.59 -8.62
CA SER A 28 -14.45 16.75 -9.49
C SER A 28 -14.16 18.06 -8.75
N SER A 29 -14.15 18.07 -7.41
CA SER A 29 -14.04 19.30 -6.61
C SER A 29 -12.93 19.23 -5.56
N GLY A 30 -12.43 20.39 -5.13
CA GLY A 30 -11.65 20.61 -3.92
C GLY A 30 -10.15 20.31 -4.01
N LEU A 31 -9.64 19.53 -4.98
CA LEU A 31 -8.20 19.30 -5.10
C LEU A 31 -7.44 20.63 -5.32
N GLY A 32 -6.37 20.82 -4.57
CA GLY A 32 -5.60 22.05 -4.52
C GLY A 32 -5.88 22.91 -3.29
N ASP A 33 -7.02 22.73 -2.64
CA ASP A 33 -7.44 23.49 -1.45
C ASP A 33 -7.15 22.69 -0.17
N TRP A 34 -5.88 22.55 0.19
CA TRP A 34 -5.42 21.74 1.33
C TRP A 34 -5.68 22.46 2.67
N GLN A 35 -6.96 22.59 3.01
CA GLN A 35 -7.43 23.16 4.27
C GLN A 35 -8.46 22.21 4.88
N VAL A 36 -8.35 21.96 6.17
CA VAL A 36 -9.29 21.07 6.86
C VAL A 36 -10.71 21.59 6.73
N ASN A 37 -11.63 20.75 6.26
CA ASN A 37 -13.04 21.06 6.23
C ASN A 37 -13.64 20.87 7.64
N THR A 38 -13.93 21.97 8.32
CA THR A 38 -14.43 21.96 9.71
C THR A 38 -15.88 21.53 9.83
N ASP A 39 -16.64 21.52 8.75
CA ASP A 39 -18.01 20.97 8.74
C ASP A 39 -17.98 19.44 8.78
N LYS A 40 -17.01 18.83 8.09
CA LYS A 40 -16.75 17.39 8.11
C LYS A 40 -15.99 16.93 9.35
N LEU A 41 -15.04 17.76 9.80
CA LEU A 41 -14.19 17.50 10.94
C LEU A 41 -14.31 18.65 11.98
N PRO A 42 -15.38 18.67 12.79
CA PRO A 42 -15.57 19.70 13.79
C PRO A 42 -14.38 19.78 14.75
N GLY A 43 -13.80 20.96 14.87
CA GLY A 43 -12.60 21.21 15.67
C GLY A 43 -11.28 20.85 14.97
N GLY A 44 -11.33 20.49 13.69
CA GLY A 44 -10.14 20.23 12.88
C GLY A 44 -9.35 18.97 13.26
N LEU A 45 -8.14 18.89 12.73
CA LEU A 45 -7.19 17.81 13.09
C LEU A 45 -6.72 17.96 14.55
N GLU A 46 -6.66 19.18 15.05
CA GLU A 46 -6.29 19.50 16.42
C GLU A 46 -7.22 18.85 17.47
N ALA A 47 -8.49 18.61 17.11
CA ALA A 47 -9.44 17.89 17.95
C ALA A 47 -9.47 16.38 17.66
N LEU A 48 -9.31 15.99 16.39
CA LEU A 48 -9.42 14.59 15.95
C LEU A 48 -8.19 13.76 16.35
N VAL A 49 -6.98 14.24 16.03
CA VAL A 49 -5.76 13.44 16.15
C VAL A 49 -5.43 13.08 17.59
N PRO A 50 -5.52 13.99 18.59
CA PRO A 50 -5.29 13.60 20.00
C PRO A 50 -6.27 12.53 20.48
N ARG A 51 -7.51 12.51 19.99
CA ARG A 51 -8.48 11.46 20.34
C ARG A 51 -8.10 10.10 19.76
N ILE A 52 -7.55 10.07 18.54
CA ILE A 52 -7.06 8.85 17.90
C ILE A 52 -5.80 8.36 18.64
N ASN A 53 -4.86 9.26 18.92
CA ASN A 53 -3.64 8.93 19.67
C ASN A 53 -3.95 8.45 21.10
N GLY A 54 -4.99 9.00 21.74
CA GLY A 54 -5.49 8.55 23.04
C GLY A 54 -6.06 7.12 23.04
N MET A 55 -6.34 6.55 21.88
CA MET A 55 -6.72 5.14 21.71
C MET A 55 -5.50 4.22 21.49
N GLY A 56 -4.27 4.76 21.48
CA GLY A 56 -3.03 4.02 21.20
C GLY A 56 -2.68 3.90 19.72
N LEU A 57 -3.36 4.65 18.84
CA LEU A 57 -3.12 4.65 17.41
C LEU A 57 -2.25 5.84 17.01
N SER A 58 -1.31 5.63 16.09
CA SER A 58 -0.72 6.73 15.31
C SER A 58 -1.72 7.21 14.26
N PHE A 59 -1.57 8.46 13.82
CA PHE A 59 -2.46 9.05 12.82
C PHE A 59 -1.72 9.34 11.52
N GLY A 60 -2.35 8.98 10.40
CA GLY A 60 -1.91 9.31 9.05
C GLY A 60 -2.98 10.06 8.26
N ILE A 61 -2.53 10.72 7.18
CA ILE A 61 -3.40 11.51 6.31
C ILE A 61 -3.03 11.33 4.84
N TRP A 62 -4.04 11.27 3.98
CA TRP A 62 -3.90 11.22 2.54
C TRP A 62 -3.83 12.63 1.94
N VAL A 63 -2.99 12.81 0.92
CA VAL A 63 -2.92 14.02 0.10
C VAL A 63 -2.65 13.67 -1.36
N GLU A 64 -3.16 14.49 -2.29
CA GLU A 64 -2.89 14.41 -3.73
C GLU A 64 -2.44 15.78 -4.26
N PRO A 65 -1.27 16.28 -3.82
CA PRO A 65 -0.92 17.69 -3.94
C PRO A 65 -0.47 18.12 -5.34
N GLU A 66 -0.24 17.18 -6.24
CA GLU A 66 0.16 17.44 -7.62
C GLU A 66 -1.04 17.74 -8.54
N MET A 67 -2.26 17.50 -8.03
CA MET A 67 -3.49 17.64 -8.78
C MET A 67 -4.30 18.85 -8.32
N VAL A 68 -5.15 19.34 -9.23
CA VAL A 68 -6.06 20.45 -8.96
C VAL A 68 -7.39 20.21 -9.66
N SER A 69 -8.50 20.45 -8.95
CA SER A 69 -9.83 20.49 -9.54
C SER A 69 -10.11 21.88 -10.12
N GLU A 70 -10.80 21.97 -11.26
CA GLU A 70 -11.28 23.27 -11.75
C GLU A 70 -12.22 23.94 -10.76
N ASP A 71 -13.00 23.13 -10.03
CA ASP A 71 -13.79 23.58 -8.88
C ASP A 71 -12.94 23.55 -7.59
N SER A 72 -11.98 24.46 -7.52
CA SER A 72 -11.18 24.76 -6.33
C SER A 72 -10.87 26.24 -6.24
N CYS A 73 -10.57 26.75 -5.07
CA CYS A 73 -10.11 28.12 -4.86
C CYS A 73 -8.76 28.34 -5.52
N LEU A 74 -7.87 27.34 -5.45
CA LEU A 74 -6.55 27.42 -6.07
C LEU A 74 -6.66 27.62 -7.58
N TYR A 75 -7.45 26.80 -8.28
CA TYR A 75 -7.59 26.92 -9.72
C TYR A 75 -8.27 28.23 -10.14
N ARG A 76 -9.32 28.67 -9.45
CA ARG A 76 -9.97 29.97 -9.73
C ARG A 76 -9.02 31.14 -9.58
N SER A 77 -8.09 31.06 -8.63
CA SER A 77 -7.10 32.13 -8.39
C SER A 77 -5.92 32.06 -9.39
N HIS A 78 -5.52 30.86 -9.79
CA HIS A 78 -4.33 30.61 -10.60
C HIS A 78 -4.59 29.52 -11.67
N PRO A 79 -5.46 29.79 -12.65
CA PRO A 79 -5.75 28.79 -13.71
C PRO A 79 -4.54 28.48 -14.59
N ASP A 80 -3.54 29.38 -14.64
CA ASP A 80 -2.28 29.22 -15.34
C ASP A 80 -1.26 28.32 -14.63
N TRP A 81 -1.55 27.86 -13.42
CA TRP A 81 -0.70 26.94 -12.66
C TRP A 81 -0.93 25.49 -13.06
N ALA A 82 -2.01 25.17 -13.73
CA ALA A 82 -2.22 23.84 -14.32
C ALA A 82 -1.58 23.74 -15.71
N PHE A 83 -1.06 22.55 -16.04
CA PHE A 83 -0.60 22.28 -17.40
C PHE A 83 -1.73 22.45 -18.41
N ARG A 84 -1.45 23.20 -19.48
CA ARG A 84 -2.41 23.47 -20.53
C ARG A 84 -1.72 23.86 -21.83
N ILE A 85 -1.95 23.09 -22.89
CA ILE A 85 -1.48 23.47 -24.23
C ILE A 85 -2.34 24.64 -24.74
N PRO A 86 -1.72 25.77 -25.15
CA PRO A 86 -2.46 26.90 -25.68
C PRO A 86 -3.38 26.51 -26.84
N GLY A 87 -4.62 26.99 -26.80
CA GLY A 87 -5.61 26.75 -27.86
C GLY A 87 -6.26 25.35 -27.84
N ARG A 88 -5.96 24.51 -26.85
CA ARG A 88 -6.61 23.21 -26.67
C ARG A 88 -7.44 23.18 -25.38
N LEU A 89 -8.52 22.39 -25.39
CA LEU A 89 -9.19 22.01 -24.16
C LEU A 89 -8.28 21.09 -23.34
N PRO A 90 -8.17 21.29 -22.02
CA PRO A 90 -7.32 20.44 -21.19
C PRO A 90 -7.86 19.01 -21.16
N ALA A 91 -6.96 18.03 -21.29
CA ALA A 91 -7.30 16.65 -21.02
C ALA A 91 -7.55 16.47 -19.51
N ARG A 92 -8.69 15.87 -19.17
CA ARG A 92 -9.04 15.55 -17.80
C ARG A 92 -8.91 14.05 -17.57
N GLY A 93 -8.22 13.68 -16.50
CA GLY A 93 -8.21 12.31 -15.97
C GLY A 93 -8.80 12.35 -14.57
N ARG A 94 -9.80 11.54 -14.27
CA ARG A 94 -10.57 11.58 -13.00
C ARG A 94 -11.10 12.98 -12.64
N ASP A 95 -11.54 13.75 -13.64
CA ASP A 95 -12.01 15.14 -13.51
C ASP A 95 -11.02 16.13 -12.86
N GLN A 96 -9.72 15.85 -12.96
CA GLN A 96 -8.67 16.68 -12.38
C GLN A 96 -7.60 17.08 -13.41
N LEU A 97 -6.90 18.16 -13.12
CA LEU A 97 -5.77 18.70 -13.88
C LEU A 97 -4.48 18.53 -13.08
N VAL A 98 -3.34 18.62 -13.76
CA VAL A 98 -2.02 18.53 -13.14
C VAL A 98 -1.45 19.92 -12.91
N LEU A 99 -0.98 20.22 -11.72
CA LEU A 99 -0.24 21.44 -11.38
C LEU A 99 1.16 21.43 -12.00
N ASP A 100 1.60 22.57 -12.46
CA ASP A 100 2.95 22.78 -13.04
C ASP A 100 4.01 22.85 -11.93
N PHE A 101 4.47 21.71 -11.44
CA PHE A 101 5.53 21.63 -10.43
C PHE A 101 6.93 22.00 -10.98
N SER A 102 7.08 22.31 -12.28
CA SER A 102 8.29 22.94 -12.77
C SER A 102 8.45 24.38 -12.24
N ARG A 103 7.34 25.01 -11.80
CA ARG A 103 7.29 26.37 -11.28
C ARG A 103 7.48 26.40 -9.77
N ARG A 104 8.39 27.26 -9.32
CA ARG A 104 8.71 27.40 -7.89
C ARG A 104 7.53 27.92 -7.06
N GLU A 105 6.82 28.94 -7.56
CA GLU A 105 5.68 29.53 -6.88
C GLU A 105 4.54 28.55 -6.67
N VAL A 106 4.32 27.60 -7.59
CA VAL A 106 3.33 26.53 -7.44
C VAL A 106 3.75 25.60 -6.31
N ARG A 107 5.01 25.15 -6.32
CA ARG A 107 5.57 24.28 -5.27
C ARG A 107 5.51 24.95 -3.90
N ASP A 108 5.91 26.23 -3.81
CA ASP A 108 5.92 26.96 -2.55
C ASP A 108 4.50 27.13 -1.96
N SER A 109 3.52 27.41 -2.81
CA SER A 109 2.11 27.52 -2.41
C SER A 109 1.56 26.18 -1.90
N VAL A 110 1.73 25.11 -2.66
CA VAL A 110 1.26 23.77 -2.28
C VAL A 110 1.95 23.29 -1.01
N TYR A 111 3.28 23.42 -0.95
CA TYR A 111 4.02 23.02 0.24
C TYR A 111 3.62 23.82 1.48
N GLY A 112 3.38 25.12 1.33
CA GLY A 112 2.92 25.99 2.44
C GLY A 112 1.59 25.52 3.04
N GLN A 113 0.65 25.07 2.19
CA GLN A 113 -0.62 24.50 2.64
C GLN A 113 -0.40 23.17 3.37
N LEU A 114 0.36 22.24 2.77
CA LEU A 114 0.65 20.93 3.38
C LEU A 114 1.36 21.10 4.73
N LYS A 115 2.39 21.94 4.79
CA LYS A 115 3.12 22.23 6.04
C LYS A 115 2.20 22.72 7.14
N LYS A 116 1.26 23.61 6.81
CA LYS A 116 0.28 24.14 7.78
C LYS A 116 -0.62 23.02 8.32
N VAL A 117 -1.13 22.15 7.44
CA VAL A 117 -2.00 21.02 7.85
C VAL A 117 -1.24 20.03 8.71
N ILE A 118 -0.07 19.59 8.26
CA ILE A 118 0.72 18.56 8.95
C ILE A 118 1.22 19.08 10.30
N SER A 119 1.56 20.38 10.42
CA SER A 119 1.99 20.99 11.68
C SER A 119 0.85 21.23 12.66
N SER A 120 -0.42 21.14 12.26
CA SER A 120 -1.56 21.42 13.13
C SER A 120 -1.84 20.30 14.15
N ALA A 121 -1.32 19.10 13.91
CA ALA A 121 -1.55 17.95 14.78
C ALA A 121 -0.37 16.95 14.66
N PRO A 122 -0.19 16.02 15.60
CA PRO A 122 0.86 14.99 15.53
C PRO A 122 0.56 13.92 14.47
N VAL A 123 0.79 14.27 13.21
CA VAL A 123 0.71 13.37 12.05
C VAL A 123 1.98 12.52 11.97
N ALA A 124 1.84 11.19 11.89
CA ALA A 124 2.97 10.26 11.81
C ALA A 124 3.15 9.65 10.41
N TYR A 125 2.19 9.82 9.52
CA TYR A 125 2.17 9.18 8.22
C TYR A 125 1.44 10.04 7.19
N VAL A 126 1.98 10.07 5.96
CA VAL A 126 1.35 10.74 4.82
C VAL A 126 1.28 9.78 3.64
N LYS A 127 0.08 9.54 3.13
CA LYS A 127 -0.13 8.86 1.85
C LYS A 127 -0.15 9.93 0.76
N TRP A 128 0.91 9.96 -0.06
CA TRP A 128 1.09 10.90 -1.17
C TRP A 128 0.62 10.26 -2.46
N ASP A 129 -0.47 10.73 -3.01
CA ASP A 129 -1.11 10.18 -4.19
C ASP A 129 -0.97 11.06 -5.44
N MET A 130 -1.18 10.44 -6.61
CA MET A 130 -1.26 11.07 -7.92
C MET A 130 -2.13 10.21 -8.84
N ASN A 131 -3.40 10.52 -8.99
CA ASN A 131 -4.38 9.62 -9.61
C ASN A 131 -4.59 9.83 -11.12
N ARG A 132 -3.69 10.50 -11.79
CA ARG A 132 -3.74 10.61 -13.26
C ARG A 132 -2.35 10.75 -13.88
N SER A 133 -2.24 10.34 -15.14
CA SER A 133 -1.01 10.52 -15.92
C SER A 133 -0.79 11.98 -16.29
N LEU A 134 0.47 12.36 -16.48
CA LEU A 134 0.86 13.65 -17.08
C LEU A 134 0.47 13.66 -18.55
N THR A 135 -0.45 14.54 -18.91
CA THR A 135 -0.88 14.82 -20.29
C THR A 135 -0.90 16.32 -20.51
N ASP A 136 -0.95 16.76 -21.76
CA ASP A 136 -0.97 18.19 -22.12
C ASP A 136 0.14 19.01 -21.46
N VAL A 137 1.32 18.39 -21.32
CA VAL A 137 2.47 18.96 -20.62
C VAL A 137 2.99 20.17 -21.37
N TRP A 138 2.57 21.34 -20.90
CA TRP A 138 3.01 22.64 -21.39
C TRP A 138 2.99 23.60 -20.19
N SER A 139 4.16 24.16 -19.89
CA SER A 139 4.32 25.17 -18.85
C SER A 139 4.10 26.58 -19.40
N ALA A 140 3.16 27.32 -18.82
CA ALA A 140 2.94 28.73 -19.16
C ALA A 140 4.15 29.63 -18.78
N ALA A 141 5.03 29.16 -17.90
CA ALA A 141 6.20 29.91 -17.44
C ALA A 141 7.46 29.68 -18.30
N LEU A 142 7.45 28.70 -19.22
CA LEU A 142 8.62 28.39 -20.04
C LEU A 142 8.41 28.82 -21.50
N PRO A 143 9.47 29.35 -22.18
CA PRO A 143 9.42 29.64 -23.60
C PRO A 143 9.31 28.36 -24.40
N ALA A 144 8.83 28.47 -25.65
CA ALA A 144 8.60 27.34 -26.55
C ALA A 144 9.82 26.41 -26.71
N GLY A 145 11.03 26.97 -26.76
CA GLY A 145 12.29 26.21 -26.89
C GLY A 145 12.66 25.37 -25.66
N GLN A 146 12.03 25.60 -24.51
CA GLN A 146 12.28 24.85 -23.25
C GLN A 146 11.15 23.92 -22.85
N GLN A 147 10.09 23.81 -23.63
CA GLN A 147 8.96 22.94 -23.29
C GLN A 147 9.37 21.46 -23.22
N GLY A 148 10.40 21.03 -23.94
CA GLY A 148 10.95 19.68 -23.83
C GLY A 148 11.57 19.33 -22.46
N GLU A 149 11.85 20.32 -21.62
CA GLU A 149 12.41 20.12 -20.26
C GLU A 149 11.34 19.94 -19.19
N VAL A 150 10.06 20.19 -19.49
CA VAL A 150 8.99 20.28 -18.49
C VAL A 150 8.84 18.99 -17.70
N PHE A 151 8.85 17.82 -18.33
CA PHE A 151 8.77 16.54 -17.62
C PHE A 151 9.89 16.37 -16.59
N HIS A 152 11.12 16.67 -17.00
CA HIS A 152 12.27 16.57 -16.10
C HIS A 152 12.17 17.57 -14.95
N ARG A 153 11.85 18.82 -15.25
CA ARG A 153 11.67 19.88 -14.23
C ARG A 153 10.53 19.57 -13.27
N TYR A 154 9.45 18.96 -13.77
CA TYR A 154 8.33 18.51 -12.94
C TYR A 154 8.78 17.46 -11.90
N VAL A 155 9.47 16.42 -12.34
CA VAL A 155 9.97 15.36 -11.44
C VAL A 155 10.91 15.94 -10.39
N LEU A 156 11.83 16.84 -10.80
CA LEU A 156 12.70 17.54 -9.84
C LEU A 156 11.89 18.38 -8.85
N GLY A 157 10.79 18.97 -9.30
CA GLY A 157 9.87 19.73 -8.45
C GLY A 157 9.16 18.85 -7.42
N VAL A 158 8.74 17.65 -7.81
CA VAL A 158 8.18 16.64 -6.88
C VAL A 158 9.22 16.25 -5.83
N TYR A 159 10.44 15.92 -6.26
CA TYR A 159 11.51 15.55 -5.34
C TYR A 159 11.89 16.70 -4.40
N GLU A 160 11.86 17.96 -4.87
CA GLU A 160 12.12 19.13 -4.01
C GLU A 160 11.09 19.21 -2.87
N ILE A 161 9.79 19.01 -3.17
CA ILE A 161 8.76 19.05 -2.13
C ILE A 161 8.92 17.88 -1.15
N LEU A 162 9.16 16.67 -1.65
CA LEU A 162 9.38 15.49 -0.81
C LEU A 162 10.64 15.65 0.07
N GLU A 163 11.70 16.26 -0.45
CA GLU A 163 12.90 16.57 0.33
C GLU A 163 12.61 17.60 1.43
N ARG A 164 11.84 18.64 1.14
CA ARG A 164 11.38 19.64 2.14
C ARG A 164 10.51 18.97 3.22
N MET A 165 9.61 18.05 2.82
CA MET A 165 8.82 17.26 3.76
C MET A 165 9.71 16.46 4.70
N ARG A 166 10.72 15.77 4.17
CA ARG A 166 11.66 14.97 4.96
C ARG A 166 12.52 15.81 5.91
N GLN A 167 12.89 17.02 5.50
CA GLN A 167 13.67 17.96 6.33
C GLN A 167 12.84 18.56 7.46
N ASP A 168 11.61 18.99 7.15
CA ASP A 168 10.74 19.64 8.14
C ASP A 168 10.03 18.62 9.06
N PHE A 169 9.84 17.38 8.60
CA PHE A 169 9.12 16.33 9.30
C PHE A 169 9.85 14.98 9.21
N PRO A 170 11.05 14.85 9.80
CA PRO A 170 11.91 13.68 9.63
C PRO A 170 11.34 12.36 10.16
N ASP A 171 10.38 12.44 11.08
CA ASP A 171 9.76 11.27 11.72
C ASP A 171 8.49 10.80 10.98
N ILE A 172 8.04 11.51 9.96
CA ILE A 172 6.87 11.13 9.17
C ILE A 172 7.27 10.10 8.11
N LEU A 173 6.59 8.96 8.12
CA LEU A 173 6.69 8.01 7.01
C LEU A 173 5.78 8.47 5.87
N ILE A 174 6.33 8.55 4.66
CA ILE A 174 5.57 8.89 3.45
C ILE A 174 5.37 7.61 2.62
N GLU A 175 4.13 7.27 2.33
CA GLU A 175 3.75 6.25 1.35
C GLU A 175 3.50 6.91 0.00
N GLY A 176 4.10 6.37 -1.07
CA GLY A 176 3.82 6.78 -2.43
C GLY A 176 2.62 6.02 -3.00
N CYS A 177 1.73 6.74 -3.69
CA CYS A 177 0.67 6.18 -4.50
C CYS A 177 0.61 6.94 -5.84
N CYS A 178 0.23 6.26 -6.91
CA CYS A 178 0.00 6.90 -8.20
C CYS A 178 -1.02 6.06 -8.98
N GLY A 179 -2.29 6.14 -8.59
CA GLY A 179 -3.30 5.19 -9.03
C GLY A 179 -2.80 3.75 -8.79
N GLY A 180 -2.33 3.48 -7.58
CA GLY A 180 -1.52 2.30 -7.26
C GLY A 180 -0.03 2.52 -7.54
N GLY A 181 0.60 1.57 -8.23
CA GLY A 181 2.04 1.50 -8.45
C GLY A 181 2.58 2.26 -9.68
N GLY A 182 1.86 3.25 -10.21
CA GLY A 182 2.26 3.97 -11.44
C GLY A 182 3.61 4.69 -11.35
N ARG A 183 4.12 4.95 -10.15
CA ARG A 183 5.47 5.51 -9.88
C ARG A 183 6.27 4.64 -8.90
N PHE A 184 6.16 3.34 -9.00
CA PHE A 184 6.97 2.43 -8.22
C PHE A 184 8.37 2.36 -8.84
N ASP A 185 9.25 3.28 -8.45
CA ASP A 185 10.61 3.40 -8.96
C ASP A 185 11.62 3.76 -7.85
N GLY A 186 12.92 3.64 -8.16
CA GLY A 186 13.98 3.88 -7.19
C GLY A 186 14.08 5.33 -6.69
N GLY A 187 13.64 6.31 -7.50
CA GLY A 187 13.61 7.72 -7.10
C GLY A 187 12.52 8.00 -6.09
N MET A 188 11.32 7.48 -6.33
CA MET A 188 10.22 7.60 -5.36
C MET A 188 10.52 6.82 -4.08
N LEU A 189 11.11 5.60 -4.16
CA LEU A 189 11.49 4.82 -2.98
C LEU A 189 12.51 5.51 -2.06
N TYR A 190 13.30 6.44 -2.58
CA TYR A 190 14.20 7.24 -1.75
C TYR A 190 13.45 8.14 -0.76
N TYR A 191 12.29 8.67 -1.18
CA TYR A 191 11.45 9.55 -0.38
C TYR A 191 10.28 8.82 0.29
N THR A 192 9.77 7.80 -0.38
CA THR A 192 8.57 7.04 0.02
C THR A 192 8.93 5.57 0.16
N PRO A 193 9.48 5.14 1.32
CA PRO A 193 10.00 3.78 1.51
C PRO A 193 8.92 2.69 1.42
N GLN A 194 7.66 3.07 1.37
CA GLN A 194 6.51 2.23 1.08
C GLN A 194 5.74 2.81 -0.09
N ILE A 195 5.32 1.95 -1.03
CA ILE A 195 4.51 2.33 -2.18
C ILE A 195 3.29 1.42 -2.25
N TRP A 196 2.12 2.01 -2.43
CA TRP A 196 0.88 1.31 -2.72
C TRP A 196 1.00 0.69 -4.12
N CYS A 197 1.16 -0.64 -4.22
CA CYS A 197 1.54 -1.25 -5.48
C CYS A 197 0.39 -1.42 -6.48
N SER A 198 -0.87 -1.38 -6.04
CA SER A 198 -2.04 -1.41 -6.90
C SER A 198 -3.32 -1.09 -6.15
N ASP A 199 -4.22 -0.33 -6.78
CA ASP A 199 -5.60 -0.11 -6.31
C ASP A 199 -6.47 -1.35 -6.47
N ASN A 200 -6.01 -2.38 -7.20
CA ASN A 200 -6.67 -3.67 -7.20
C ASN A 200 -6.38 -4.40 -5.90
N THR A 201 -7.38 -4.46 -5.03
CA THR A 201 -7.31 -5.06 -3.69
C THR A 201 -7.81 -6.50 -3.63
N ASP A 202 -8.23 -7.07 -4.77
CA ASP A 202 -8.60 -8.49 -4.82
C ASP A 202 -7.41 -9.39 -4.48
N ALA A 203 -7.56 -10.26 -3.49
CA ALA A 203 -6.46 -11.08 -2.98
C ALA A 203 -5.84 -11.98 -4.05
N MET A 204 -6.62 -12.53 -4.97
CA MET A 204 -6.11 -13.43 -6.02
C MET A 204 -5.35 -12.67 -7.10
N ASP A 205 -5.81 -11.47 -7.45
CA ASP A 205 -5.09 -10.60 -8.37
C ASP A 205 -3.81 -10.04 -7.71
N ARG A 206 -3.86 -9.73 -6.42
CA ARG A 206 -2.69 -9.29 -5.65
C ARG A 206 -1.57 -10.32 -5.61
N LEU A 207 -1.86 -11.61 -5.63
CA LEU A 207 -0.82 -12.64 -5.74
C LEU A 207 0.03 -12.45 -7.02
N ARG A 208 -0.60 -12.11 -8.15
CA ARG A 208 0.09 -11.84 -9.42
C ARG A 208 0.82 -10.49 -9.40
N ILE A 209 0.16 -9.45 -8.90
CA ILE A 209 0.71 -8.10 -8.81
C ILE A 209 1.96 -8.08 -7.92
N GLN A 210 1.88 -8.64 -6.71
CA GLN A 210 2.99 -8.68 -5.75
C GLN A 210 4.14 -9.58 -6.24
N TYR A 211 3.82 -10.71 -6.87
CA TYR A 211 4.80 -11.56 -7.53
C TYR A 211 5.57 -10.81 -8.61
N GLY A 212 4.86 -10.13 -9.54
CA GLY A 212 5.48 -9.32 -10.59
C GLY A 212 6.34 -8.20 -10.05
N THR A 213 5.80 -7.41 -9.09
CA THR A 213 6.51 -6.31 -8.44
C THR A 213 7.79 -6.79 -7.73
N SER A 214 7.77 -7.99 -7.14
CA SER A 214 8.92 -8.56 -6.41
C SER A 214 10.15 -8.84 -7.28
N PHE A 215 10.05 -8.83 -8.61
CA PHE A 215 11.22 -8.95 -9.48
C PHE A 215 12.09 -7.71 -9.49
N CYS A 216 11.50 -6.54 -9.22
CA CYS A 216 12.19 -5.25 -9.26
C CYS A 216 12.40 -4.67 -7.86
N TYR A 217 11.48 -4.92 -6.93
CA TYR A 217 11.44 -4.24 -5.63
C TYR A 217 11.22 -5.21 -4.47
N PRO A 218 11.83 -4.97 -3.29
CA PRO A 218 11.63 -5.78 -2.10
C PRO A 218 10.14 -5.77 -1.66
N THR A 219 9.66 -6.91 -1.17
CA THR A 219 8.26 -7.04 -0.71
C THR A 219 7.92 -6.11 0.46
N CYS A 220 8.89 -5.80 1.32
CA CYS A 220 8.71 -4.88 2.44
C CYS A 220 8.40 -3.44 2.03
N THR A 221 8.62 -3.08 0.75
CA THR A 221 8.27 -1.75 0.22
C THR A 221 6.86 -1.68 -0.38
N MET A 222 6.16 -2.80 -0.46
CA MET A 222 4.83 -2.89 -1.05
C MET A 222 3.75 -2.69 0.00
N GLY A 223 2.90 -1.67 -0.14
CA GLY A 223 1.65 -1.58 0.61
C GLY A 223 0.70 -2.71 0.21
N ALA A 224 0.15 -3.43 1.19
CA ALA A 224 -0.74 -4.56 0.97
C ALA A 224 -1.83 -4.62 2.04
N HIS A 225 -3.10 -4.51 1.61
CA HIS A 225 -4.23 -4.46 2.52
C HIS A 225 -5.24 -5.58 2.29
N VAL A 226 -5.90 -5.95 3.36
CA VAL A 226 -7.10 -6.79 3.34
C VAL A 226 -8.30 -5.89 3.02
N SER A 227 -9.00 -6.15 1.92
CA SER A 227 -10.20 -5.44 1.51
C SER A 227 -11.48 -6.20 1.90
N ALA A 228 -12.63 -5.52 1.77
CA ALA A 228 -13.95 -6.10 1.93
C ALA A 228 -14.26 -7.15 0.83
N VAL A 229 -15.26 -7.99 1.09
CA VAL A 229 -15.84 -8.89 0.09
C VAL A 229 -17.38 -8.72 0.09
N PRO A 230 -18.05 -8.84 -1.07
CA PRO A 230 -17.47 -8.99 -2.41
C PRO A 230 -16.49 -7.87 -2.76
N ASN A 231 -15.39 -8.18 -3.45
CA ASN A 231 -14.45 -7.15 -3.87
C ASN A 231 -15.15 -6.15 -4.81
N GLU A 232 -14.94 -4.85 -4.59
CA GLU A 232 -15.66 -3.79 -5.29
C GLU A 232 -15.38 -3.74 -6.80
N GLN A 233 -14.22 -4.21 -7.25
CA GLN A 233 -13.82 -4.13 -8.66
C GLN A 233 -14.30 -5.33 -9.47
N ASN A 234 -14.24 -6.54 -8.91
CA ASN A 234 -14.53 -7.77 -9.68
C ASN A 234 -15.61 -8.66 -9.07
N GLY A 235 -16.14 -8.29 -7.89
CA GLY A 235 -17.20 -9.04 -7.20
C GLY A 235 -16.74 -10.37 -6.58
N ARG A 236 -15.45 -10.68 -6.57
CA ARG A 236 -14.94 -11.95 -6.02
C ARG A 236 -15.12 -12.00 -4.50
N ILE A 237 -15.49 -13.19 -4.02
CA ILE A 237 -15.56 -13.50 -2.59
C ILE A 237 -14.44 -14.47 -2.26
N THR A 238 -13.52 -14.04 -1.40
CA THR A 238 -12.39 -14.85 -0.92
C THR A 238 -12.42 -14.95 0.61
N PRO A 239 -12.00 -16.08 1.18
CA PRO A 239 -11.90 -16.22 2.63
C PRO A 239 -10.98 -15.16 3.26
N LEU A 240 -11.31 -14.72 4.47
CA LEU A 240 -10.51 -13.72 5.20
C LEU A 240 -9.07 -14.20 5.43
N ALA A 241 -8.87 -15.50 5.67
CA ALA A 241 -7.53 -16.09 5.78
C ALA A 241 -6.70 -15.91 4.50
N ALA A 242 -7.28 -16.12 3.33
CA ALA A 242 -6.58 -15.92 2.04
C ALA A 242 -6.21 -14.45 1.82
N ARG A 243 -7.14 -13.53 2.12
CA ARG A 243 -6.89 -12.08 2.03
C ARG A 243 -5.76 -11.65 2.96
N GLY A 244 -5.77 -12.11 4.22
CA GLY A 244 -4.73 -11.81 5.20
C GLY A 244 -3.37 -12.36 4.77
N ILE A 245 -3.29 -13.62 4.36
CA ILE A 245 -2.02 -14.24 3.94
C ILE A 245 -1.44 -13.54 2.71
N ALA A 246 -2.26 -13.19 1.71
CA ALA A 246 -1.81 -12.42 0.56
C ALA A 246 -1.24 -11.04 0.96
N ALA A 247 -1.93 -10.34 1.87
CA ALA A 247 -1.51 -9.01 2.33
C ALA A 247 -0.26 -9.03 3.23
N MET A 248 -0.04 -10.09 4.03
CA MET A 248 1.13 -10.22 4.92
C MET A 248 2.47 -10.28 4.18
N SER A 249 2.49 -10.45 2.87
CA SER A 249 3.74 -10.43 2.09
C SER A 249 4.35 -9.04 1.95
N GLY A 250 3.61 -7.97 2.29
CA GLY A 250 4.04 -6.58 2.22
C GLY A 250 3.83 -5.83 3.53
N ALA A 251 3.76 -4.49 3.46
CA ALA A 251 3.34 -3.64 4.58
C ALA A 251 1.84 -3.84 4.79
N PHE A 252 1.51 -4.56 5.85
CA PHE A 252 0.20 -5.14 6.09
C PHE A 252 -0.80 -4.13 6.67
N GLY A 253 -2.01 -4.12 6.15
CA GLY A 253 -3.10 -3.27 6.63
C GLY A 253 -4.49 -3.80 6.27
N TYR A 254 -5.50 -3.03 6.67
CA TYR A 254 -6.91 -3.29 6.40
C TYR A 254 -7.55 -2.07 5.74
N GLU A 255 -8.31 -2.32 4.70
CA GLU A 255 -9.03 -1.33 3.89
C GLU A 255 -10.50 -1.76 3.78
N MET A 256 -11.17 -1.80 4.94
CA MET A 256 -12.55 -2.24 5.06
C MET A 256 -13.21 -1.67 6.31
N ASP A 257 -14.54 -1.62 6.32
CA ASP A 257 -15.31 -1.19 7.48
C ASP A 257 -15.33 -2.30 8.56
N LEU A 258 -14.43 -2.18 9.53
CA LEU A 258 -14.29 -3.12 10.64
C LEU A 258 -15.55 -3.21 11.53
N SER A 259 -16.45 -2.21 11.48
CA SER A 259 -17.68 -2.22 12.26
C SER A 259 -18.71 -3.24 11.73
N ARG A 260 -18.55 -3.65 10.45
CA ARG A 260 -19.39 -4.63 9.77
C ARG A 260 -18.92 -6.08 9.92
N CYS A 261 -17.72 -6.28 10.47
CA CYS A 261 -17.17 -7.61 10.68
C CYS A 261 -17.92 -8.36 11.77
N THR A 262 -18.14 -9.67 11.56
CA THR A 262 -18.69 -10.55 12.60
C THR A 262 -17.68 -10.74 13.75
N PRO A 263 -18.11 -11.24 14.92
CA PRO A 263 -17.18 -11.56 16.00
C PRO A 263 -16.07 -12.53 15.59
N GLU A 264 -16.40 -13.55 14.78
CA GLU A 264 -15.45 -14.55 14.27
C GLU A 264 -14.42 -13.91 13.32
N GLU A 265 -14.86 -12.99 12.44
CA GLU A 265 -13.96 -12.24 11.58
C GLU A 265 -13.05 -11.31 12.39
N LYS A 266 -13.56 -10.65 13.42
CA LYS A 266 -12.75 -9.82 14.33
C LYS A 266 -11.70 -10.65 15.08
N ASP A 267 -12.02 -11.88 15.49
CA ASP A 267 -11.07 -12.79 16.11
C ASP A 267 -9.99 -13.25 15.10
N GLU A 268 -10.37 -13.49 13.85
CA GLU A 268 -9.40 -13.80 12.80
C GLU A 268 -8.49 -12.60 12.51
N ILE A 269 -9.03 -11.38 12.42
CA ILE A 269 -8.26 -10.15 12.24
C ILE A 269 -7.22 -9.97 13.36
N ARG A 270 -7.60 -10.18 14.62
CA ARG A 270 -6.65 -10.13 15.75
C ARG A 270 -5.52 -11.14 15.58
N ARG A 271 -5.86 -12.39 15.22
CA ARG A 271 -4.83 -13.42 14.97
C ARG A 271 -3.89 -13.04 13.82
N GLN A 272 -4.42 -12.47 12.74
CA GLN A 272 -3.61 -12.01 11.61
C GLN A 272 -2.66 -10.89 12.03
N ILE A 273 -3.13 -9.88 12.77
CA ILE A 273 -2.31 -8.78 13.27
C ILE A 273 -1.24 -9.31 14.24
N GLU A 274 -1.59 -10.18 15.18
CA GLU A 274 -0.63 -10.78 16.12
C GLU A 274 0.43 -11.61 15.39
N THR A 275 0.00 -12.42 14.44
CA THR A 275 0.89 -13.22 13.57
C THR A 275 1.88 -12.33 12.82
N TYR A 276 1.39 -11.26 12.16
CA TYR A 276 2.23 -10.34 11.44
C TYR A 276 3.25 -9.65 12.35
N LYS A 277 2.83 -9.17 13.52
CA LYS A 277 3.72 -8.55 14.51
C LYS A 277 4.78 -9.51 15.02
N THR A 278 4.38 -10.74 15.33
CA THR A 278 5.29 -11.80 15.82
C THR A 278 6.37 -12.12 14.80
N HIS A 279 6.00 -12.17 13.51
CA HIS A 279 6.89 -12.55 12.42
C HIS A 279 7.35 -11.36 11.56
N TRP A 280 7.17 -10.12 12.04
CA TRP A 280 7.48 -8.89 11.32
C TRP A 280 8.89 -8.88 10.71
N LYS A 281 9.89 -9.32 11.49
CA LYS A 281 11.27 -9.38 10.99
C LYS A 281 11.44 -10.33 9.80
N LEU A 282 10.71 -11.44 9.77
CA LEU A 282 10.77 -12.36 8.62
C LEU A 282 10.13 -11.72 7.37
N PHE A 283 8.96 -11.11 7.51
CA PHE A 283 8.28 -10.46 6.38
C PHE A 283 9.06 -9.28 5.81
N HIS A 284 9.75 -8.50 6.66
CA HIS A 284 10.45 -7.28 6.23
C HIS A 284 11.95 -7.45 5.96
N GLN A 285 12.61 -8.39 6.60
CA GLN A 285 14.07 -8.55 6.55
C GLN A 285 14.51 -9.93 6.05
N GLY A 286 13.58 -10.84 5.85
CA GLY A 286 13.86 -12.17 5.31
C GLY A 286 14.08 -12.15 3.80
N ASP A 287 14.90 -13.08 3.32
CA ASP A 287 15.07 -13.33 1.89
C ASP A 287 13.76 -13.88 1.29
N TYR A 288 13.28 -13.23 0.23
CA TYR A 288 12.03 -13.62 -0.43
C TYR A 288 12.28 -14.67 -1.52
N TYR A 289 11.59 -15.80 -1.43
CA TYR A 289 11.65 -16.88 -2.40
C TYR A 289 10.29 -17.14 -3.06
N ARG A 290 10.23 -17.01 -4.39
CA ARG A 290 9.09 -17.42 -5.20
C ARG A 290 9.13 -18.93 -5.34
N LEU A 291 8.13 -19.64 -4.79
CA LEU A 291 8.06 -21.09 -4.82
C LEU A 291 7.27 -21.59 -6.02
N THR A 292 6.22 -20.85 -6.42
CA THR A 292 5.42 -21.11 -7.62
C THR A 292 5.27 -19.84 -8.44
N ASP A 293 4.82 -19.99 -9.68
CA ASP A 293 4.51 -18.88 -10.60
C ASP A 293 2.99 -18.74 -10.74
N PRO A 294 2.39 -17.63 -10.27
CA PRO A 294 0.93 -17.42 -10.34
C PRO A 294 0.41 -17.11 -11.75
N PHE A 295 1.29 -16.95 -12.75
CA PHE A 295 0.91 -16.79 -14.15
C PHE A 295 0.84 -18.11 -14.90
N GLN A 296 1.25 -19.21 -14.29
CA GLN A 296 1.09 -20.55 -14.83
C GLN A 296 -0.15 -21.21 -14.22
N ASP A 297 -0.74 -22.15 -14.97
CA ASP A 297 -1.87 -22.93 -14.50
C ASP A 297 -1.41 -23.92 -13.41
N GLY A 298 -1.51 -23.47 -12.17
CA GLY A 298 -1.15 -24.25 -10.99
C GLY A 298 -2.27 -24.22 -9.95
N PRO A 299 -2.33 -25.24 -9.07
CA PRO A 299 -3.41 -25.35 -8.08
C PRO A 299 -3.26 -24.33 -6.94
N PHE A 300 -2.10 -23.68 -6.80
CA PHE A 300 -1.84 -22.71 -5.75
C PHE A 300 -0.69 -21.76 -6.09
N THR A 301 -0.67 -20.62 -5.43
CA THR A 301 0.47 -19.68 -5.40
C THR A 301 1.16 -19.79 -4.05
N ALA A 302 2.49 -19.91 -4.04
CA ALA A 302 3.28 -20.04 -2.83
C ALA A 302 4.59 -19.25 -2.89
N TRP A 303 4.98 -18.71 -1.73
CA TRP A 303 6.24 -17.99 -1.53
C TRP A 303 6.75 -18.20 -0.11
N ALA A 304 8.02 -17.84 0.12
CA ALA A 304 8.61 -17.93 1.45
C ALA A 304 9.43 -16.68 1.78
N HIS A 305 9.47 -16.33 3.05
CA HIS A 305 10.47 -15.43 3.62
C HIS A 305 11.35 -16.26 4.56
N VAL A 306 12.65 -16.20 4.34
CA VAL A 306 13.64 -16.98 5.11
C VAL A 306 14.58 -16.01 5.80
N SER A 307 14.85 -16.21 7.09
CA SER A 307 15.80 -15.37 7.81
C SER A 307 17.22 -15.45 7.20
N PRO A 308 18.04 -14.39 7.25
CA PRO A 308 19.39 -14.40 6.68
C PRO A 308 20.30 -15.52 7.22
N ASP A 309 20.10 -15.92 8.48
CA ASP A 309 20.80 -17.05 9.11
C ASP A 309 20.20 -18.42 8.76
N ARG A 310 19.12 -18.44 7.94
CA ARG A 310 18.35 -19.62 7.51
C ARG A 310 17.78 -20.47 8.66
N ARG A 311 17.69 -19.93 9.86
CA ARG A 311 17.15 -20.67 11.00
C ARG A 311 15.63 -20.57 11.16
N LYS A 312 15.01 -19.56 10.52
CA LYS A 312 13.57 -19.33 10.55
C LYS A 312 13.03 -19.08 9.15
N ALA A 313 11.82 -19.56 8.90
CA ALA A 313 11.12 -19.24 7.66
C ALA A 313 9.61 -19.17 7.89
N VAL A 314 8.94 -18.35 7.09
CA VAL A 314 7.50 -18.42 6.90
C VAL A 314 7.22 -18.75 5.44
N VAL A 315 6.45 -19.79 5.21
CA VAL A 315 5.99 -20.20 3.88
C VAL A 315 4.50 -19.90 3.81
N SER A 316 4.11 -19.08 2.84
CA SER A 316 2.73 -18.70 2.59
C SER A 316 2.21 -19.36 1.33
N LEU A 317 0.97 -19.81 1.35
CA LEU A 317 0.31 -20.48 0.24
C LEU A 317 -1.16 -20.07 0.16
N VAL A 318 -1.63 -19.79 -1.05
CA VAL A 318 -3.04 -19.56 -1.36
C VAL A 318 -3.43 -20.46 -2.52
N ALA A 319 -4.42 -21.33 -2.31
CA ALA A 319 -4.95 -22.23 -3.34
C ALA A 319 -5.88 -21.46 -4.30
N GLY A 320 -5.95 -21.96 -5.53
CA GLY A 320 -6.95 -21.52 -6.51
C GLY A 320 -8.35 -22.09 -6.22
N PRO A 321 -9.26 -22.03 -7.19
CA PRO A 321 -10.55 -22.69 -7.10
C PRO A 321 -10.42 -24.21 -6.86
N ALA A 322 -11.32 -24.76 -6.04
CA ALA A 322 -11.33 -26.17 -5.71
C ALA A 322 -11.52 -27.04 -6.95
N GLN A 323 -10.76 -28.13 -7.01
CA GLN A 323 -10.86 -29.11 -8.10
C GLN A 323 -11.41 -30.45 -7.58
N THR A 324 -12.14 -31.17 -8.41
CA THR A 324 -12.56 -32.55 -8.12
C THR A 324 -11.36 -33.47 -8.23
N ALA A 325 -11.24 -34.44 -7.31
CA ALA A 325 -10.16 -35.42 -7.27
C ALA A 325 -8.74 -34.82 -7.45
N PRO A 326 -8.35 -33.88 -6.55
CA PRO A 326 -7.04 -33.24 -6.66
C PRO A 326 -5.92 -34.29 -6.51
N PRO A 327 -4.81 -34.14 -7.25
CA PRO A 327 -3.66 -35.02 -7.08
C PRO A 327 -3.00 -34.76 -5.72
N PHE A 328 -2.18 -35.71 -5.26
CA PHE A 328 -1.27 -35.49 -4.15
C PHE A 328 -0.29 -34.36 -4.51
N LEU A 329 -0.19 -33.37 -3.66
CA LEU A 329 0.65 -32.19 -3.87
C LEU A 329 1.77 -32.11 -2.81
N ALA A 330 2.97 -31.81 -3.24
CA ALA A 330 4.09 -31.48 -2.38
C ALA A 330 4.71 -30.15 -2.79
N LEU A 331 4.91 -29.26 -1.81
CA LEU A 331 5.53 -27.94 -2.03
C LEU A 331 7.02 -28.03 -1.75
N ARG A 332 7.86 -27.88 -2.78
CA ARG A 332 9.32 -27.78 -2.62
C ARG A 332 9.68 -26.40 -2.12
N LEU A 333 10.34 -26.35 -0.96
CA LEU A 333 10.81 -25.12 -0.37
C LEU A 333 12.12 -24.66 -0.99
N LYS A 334 12.50 -23.40 -0.72
CA LYS A 334 13.77 -22.81 -1.17
C LYS A 334 14.40 -22.01 -0.02
N GLY A 335 15.71 -21.81 -0.09
CA GLY A 335 16.45 -20.92 0.81
C GLY A 335 16.78 -21.49 2.19
N LEU A 336 16.35 -22.71 2.52
CA LEU A 336 16.68 -23.37 3.77
C LEU A 336 18.14 -23.85 3.78
N ASP A 337 18.67 -24.12 4.96
CA ASP A 337 19.97 -24.81 5.10
C ASP A 337 19.76 -26.34 4.99
N PRO A 338 20.40 -27.02 4.01
CA PRO A 338 20.24 -28.45 3.84
C PRO A 338 20.74 -29.28 5.03
N GLY A 339 21.66 -28.75 5.84
CA GLY A 339 22.22 -29.41 6.99
C GLY A 339 21.40 -29.28 8.28
N LEU A 340 20.40 -28.39 8.30
CA LEU A 340 19.56 -28.18 9.46
C LEU A 340 18.24 -28.99 9.40
N ARG A 341 17.69 -29.27 10.57
CA ARG A 341 16.34 -29.79 10.70
C ARG A 341 15.39 -28.68 11.14
N TYR A 342 14.20 -28.64 10.57
CA TYR A 342 13.21 -27.60 10.86
C TYR A 342 11.95 -28.20 11.46
N ARG A 343 11.56 -27.69 12.62
CA ARG A 343 10.25 -27.94 13.19
C ARG A 343 9.23 -27.06 12.47
N ILE A 344 8.13 -27.66 12.00
CA ILE A 344 7.10 -26.97 11.24
C ILE A 344 5.85 -26.83 12.11
N ASN A 345 5.38 -25.61 12.34
CA ASN A 345 4.22 -25.30 13.20
C ASN A 345 4.28 -26.00 14.58
N GLY A 346 5.47 -26.12 15.16
CA GLY A 346 5.67 -26.78 16.45
C GLY A 346 5.61 -28.30 16.42
N ALA A 347 5.33 -28.93 15.27
CA ALA A 347 5.22 -30.38 15.10
C ALA A 347 6.59 -31.06 14.87
N SER A 348 6.59 -32.25 14.24
CA SER A 348 7.81 -33.02 13.95
C SER A 348 8.79 -32.27 13.04
N ALA A 349 10.09 -32.51 13.23
CA ALA A 349 11.12 -31.86 12.47
C ALA A 349 11.48 -32.65 11.19
N SER A 350 11.63 -31.94 10.07
CA SER A 350 12.12 -32.46 8.78
C SER A 350 13.48 -31.84 8.40
N GLY A 351 14.29 -32.56 7.65
CA GLY A 351 15.55 -32.03 7.13
C GLY A 351 15.31 -30.93 6.10
N GLY A 352 16.16 -29.91 6.08
CA GLY A 352 16.08 -28.83 5.10
C GLY A 352 16.28 -29.34 3.66
N ASP A 353 17.18 -30.30 3.50
CA ASP A 353 17.39 -31.02 2.22
C ASP A 353 16.14 -31.74 1.75
N VAL A 354 15.42 -32.43 2.65
CA VAL A 354 14.16 -33.13 2.34
C VAL A 354 13.09 -32.14 1.92
N LEU A 355 12.93 -31.04 2.67
CA LEU A 355 11.94 -29.98 2.37
C LEU A 355 12.20 -29.30 1.01
N MET A 356 13.48 -29.15 0.64
CA MET A 356 13.84 -28.51 -0.64
C MET A 356 13.77 -29.47 -1.83
N ASN A 357 14.06 -30.77 -1.64
CA ASN A 357 14.13 -31.73 -2.77
C ASN A 357 12.86 -32.56 -2.92
N ALA A 358 12.34 -33.15 -1.83
CA ALA A 358 11.10 -33.91 -1.83
C ALA A 358 9.87 -33.04 -1.65
N GLY A 359 10.00 -31.96 -0.83
CA GLY A 359 8.93 -31.03 -0.54
C GLY A 359 8.15 -31.36 0.72
N TYR A 360 7.33 -30.39 1.14
CA TYR A 360 6.37 -30.56 2.20
C TYR A 360 5.04 -31.07 1.64
N PRO A 361 4.49 -32.19 2.14
CA PRO A 361 3.20 -32.72 1.67
C PRO A 361 2.07 -31.75 2.06
N LEU A 362 1.32 -31.29 1.06
CA LEU A 362 0.21 -30.37 1.30
C LEU A 362 -1.06 -31.16 1.69
N PRO A 363 -1.89 -30.59 2.58
CA PRO A 363 -3.21 -31.15 2.86
C PRO A 363 -4.12 -31.05 1.64
N GLU A 364 -5.19 -31.83 1.62
CA GLU A 364 -6.28 -31.63 0.67
C GLU A 364 -7.01 -30.33 0.98
N PHE A 365 -7.05 -29.39 0.03
CA PHE A 365 -7.82 -28.16 0.15
C PHE A 365 -9.28 -28.42 -0.24
N ARG A 366 -10.19 -28.07 0.66
CA ARG A 366 -11.63 -28.20 0.45
C ARG A 366 -12.27 -26.82 0.40
N GLY A 367 -12.90 -26.49 -0.74
CA GLY A 367 -13.44 -25.16 -1.02
C GLY A 367 -12.43 -24.24 -1.71
N ASP A 368 -12.95 -23.15 -2.27
CA ASP A 368 -12.20 -22.20 -3.07
C ASP A 368 -11.27 -21.34 -2.20
N TYR A 369 -10.12 -20.99 -2.76
CA TYR A 369 -9.19 -20.00 -2.22
C TYR A 369 -8.74 -20.30 -0.78
N GLN A 370 -8.57 -21.58 -0.44
CA GLN A 370 -8.01 -21.95 0.87
C GLN A 370 -6.57 -21.46 0.99
N ALA A 371 -6.17 -21.10 2.20
CA ALA A 371 -4.83 -20.56 2.41
C ALA A 371 -4.22 -21.10 3.70
N MET A 372 -2.89 -21.18 3.73
CA MET A 372 -2.15 -21.65 4.89
C MET A 372 -0.78 -20.98 4.99
N GLN A 373 -0.24 -20.94 6.21
CA GLN A 373 1.15 -20.58 6.48
C GLN A 373 1.84 -21.69 7.25
N LEU A 374 3.11 -21.91 6.91
CA LEU A 374 4.00 -22.81 7.64
C LEU A 374 5.10 -21.96 8.28
N TYR A 375 5.24 -22.09 9.57
CA TYR A 375 6.30 -21.46 10.36
C TYR A 375 7.37 -22.50 10.66
N LEU A 376 8.56 -22.27 10.15
CA LEU A 376 9.71 -23.15 10.27
C LEU A 376 10.72 -22.56 11.26
N GLU A 377 11.19 -23.39 12.16
CA GLU A 377 12.25 -23.03 13.12
C GLU A 377 13.25 -24.16 13.19
N ALA A 378 14.55 -23.83 12.97
CA ALA A 378 15.63 -24.81 13.06
C ALA A 378 15.73 -25.36 14.48
N THR A 379 15.80 -26.68 14.58
CA THR A 379 16.15 -27.36 15.83
C THR A 379 17.66 -27.34 16.03
N GLU A 380 18.10 -27.36 17.27
CA GLU A 380 19.53 -27.49 17.60
C GLU A 380 20.13 -28.77 17.08
#